data_673348262a79ed5fe33bf095144bd815
#
_entry.id   673348262a79ed5fe33bf095144bd815
#
_cell.length_a   1.000
_cell.length_b   1.000
_cell.length_c   1.000
_cell.angle_alpha   90.00
_cell.angle_beta   90.00
_cell.angle_gamma   90.00
#
_symmetry.space_group_name_H-M   'P 1'
#
loop_
_entity.id
_entity.type
_entity.pdbx_description
1 polymer ?
#
loop_
_entity_poly.entity_id
_entity_poly.type
_entity_poly.pdbx_seq_one_letter_code
_entity_poly.pdbx_strand_id
1 'polypeptide(L)'
;MMMKQEQLGLIQSQMRRLKALPGGFYQKKFDGIDVIRDQADFEKLPFTNKEELRDAYPLGIAAVPEEEIVRIHSSSGTTGTPVIIPYTRQDVEDWAELFKRCYEMAGITNRDRIHVTPGYGLWTAGIGFQNGAEKLGAMVIPMGPGNTDKQIRMMQDLGSTVLCATSSYALLLAEEIEKRGIRDTIRLKKGVIGSERWGDKMRRRIADELGVELYDIYGLTEVYGPGIGMS
;
A
#
# COMPACT_ATOMS: atom_id res chain seq x y z
N MET A 1 -24.49 6.71 6.28
CA MET A 1 -24.42 7.69 5.14
C MET A 1 -24.98 6.96 3.93
N MET A 2 -26.00 7.51 3.25
CA MET A 2 -26.60 6.84 2.09
C MET A 2 -25.63 6.85 0.90
N MET A 3 -25.60 5.74 0.15
CA MET A 3 -24.86 5.60 -1.10
C MET A 3 -25.29 6.65 -2.12
N LYS A 4 -24.31 7.36 -2.71
CA LYS A 4 -24.60 8.32 -3.77
C LYS A 4 -24.91 7.59 -5.07
N GLN A 5 -25.72 8.21 -5.95
CA GLN A 5 -26.11 7.63 -7.25
C GLN A 5 -24.89 7.29 -8.13
N GLU A 6 -23.85 8.09 -8.08
CA GLU A 6 -22.60 7.84 -8.79
C GLU A 6 -21.90 6.56 -8.29
N GLN A 7 -21.83 6.36 -6.97
CA GLN A 7 -21.26 5.15 -6.36
C GLN A 7 -22.05 3.91 -6.75
N LEU A 8 -23.38 4.00 -6.77
CA LEU A 8 -24.24 2.92 -7.21
C LEU A 8 -23.98 2.54 -8.67
N GLY A 9 -23.82 3.53 -9.55
CA GLY A 9 -23.51 3.31 -10.97
C GLY A 9 -22.17 2.58 -11.16
N LEU A 10 -21.14 2.95 -10.39
CA LEU A 10 -19.83 2.27 -10.40
C LEU A 10 -19.93 0.82 -9.93
N ILE A 11 -20.65 0.56 -8.83
CA ILE A 11 -20.87 -0.79 -8.31
C ILE A 11 -21.61 -1.66 -9.33
N GLN A 12 -22.67 -1.14 -9.93
CA GLN A 12 -23.43 -1.87 -10.97
C GLN A 12 -22.57 -2.20 -12.19
N SER A 13 -21.72 -1.26 -12.63
CA SER A 13 -20.77 -1.49 -13.72
C SER A 13 -19.78 -2.58 -13.38
N GLN A 14 -19.19 -2.53 -12.20
CA GLN A 14 -18.24 -3.54 -11.71
C GLN A 14 -18.90 -4.92 -11.59
N MET A 15 -20.09 -5.01 -11.05
CA MET A 15 -20.84 -6.26 -10.94
C MET A 15 -21.10 -6.89 -12.30
N ARG A 16 -21.53 -6.10 -13.30
CA ARG A 16 -21.71 -6.61 -14.67
C ARG A 16 -20.42 -7.16 -15.25
N ARG A 17 -19.31 -6.44 -15.09
CA ARG A 17 -18.00 -6.87 -15.57
C ARG A 17 -17.58 -8.20 -14.94
N LEU A 18 -17.69 -8.33 -13.62
CA LEU A 18 -17.26 -9.53 -12.89
C LEU A 18 -18.13 -10.75 -13.20
N LYS A 19 -19.44 -10.56 -13.38
CA LYS A 19 -20.35 -11.66 -13.74
C LYS A 19 -20.23 -12.11 -15.20
N ALA A 20 -19.70 -11.28 -16.07
CA ALA A 20 -19.50 -11.63 -17.48
C ALA A 20 -18.34 -12.60 -17.70
N LEU A 21 -17.48 -12.83 -16.71
CA LEU A 21 -16.32 -13.75 -16.81
C LEU A 21 -16.78 -15.20 -16.61
N PRO A 22 -16.69 -16.06 -17.63
CA PRO A 22 -17.22 -17.43 -17.54
C PRO A 22 -16.37 -18.29 -16.59
N GLY A 23 -17.07 -19.03 -15.70
CA GLY A 23 -16.44 -20.02 -14.80
C GLY A 23 -15.54 -19.45 -13.70
N GLY A 24 -15.42 -18.12 -13.59
CA GLY A 24 -14.52 -17.47 -12.67
C GLY A 24 -15.02 -17.45 -11.22
N PHE A 25 -14.12 -17.08 -10.32
CA PHE A 25 -14.36 -16.88 -8.88
C PHE A 25 -15.60 -16.00 -8.64
N TYR A 26 -15.69 -14.87 -9.32
CA TYR A 26 -16.76 -13.90 -9.12
C TYR A 26 -18.12 -14.34 -9.66
N GLN A 27 -18.14 -15.15 -10.73
CA GLN A 27 -19.40 -15.69 -11.23
C GLN A 27 -20.06 -16.59 -10.18
N LYS A 28 -19.29 -17.48 -9.55
CA LYS A 28 -19.75 -18.34 -8.45
C LYS A 28 -20.13 -17.51 -7.22
N LYS A 29 -19.28 -16.52 -6.87
CA LYS A 29 -19.47 -15.67 -5.69
C LYS A 29 -20.76 -14.87 -5.73
N PHE A 30 -21.15 -14.41 -6.91
CA PHE A 30 -22.32 -13.56 -7.13
C PHE A 30 -23.47 -14.30 -7.83
N ASP A 31 -23.48 -15.64 -7.77
CA ASP A 31 -24.59 -16.42 -8.27
C ASP A 31 -25.89 -16.08 -7.54
N GLY A 32 -26.99 -15.97 -8.29
CA GLY A 32 -28.29 -15.55 -7.76
C GLY A 32 -28.43 -14.05 -7.39
N ILE A 33 -27.38 -13.25 -7.54
CA ILE A 33 -27.43 -11.80 -7.31
C ILE A 33 -27.63 -11.10 -8.65
N ASP A 34 -28.83 -10.54 -8.91
CA ASP A 34 -29.15 -9.93 -10.20
C ASP A 34 -28.60 -8.51 -10.34
N VAL A 35 -29.24 -7.55 -9.74
CA VAL A 35 -28.91 -6.13 -9.86
C VAL A 35 -28.88 -5.49 -8.48
N ILE A 36 -27.85 -4.72 -8.22
CA ILE A 36 -27.77 -3.85 -7.04
C ILE A 36 -28.53 -2.56 -7.35
N ARG A 37 -29.65 -2.34 -6.68
CA ARG A 37 -30.55 -1.19 -6.90
C ARG A 37 -30.33 -0.06 -5.91
N ASP A 38 -29.87 -0.41 -4.74
CA ASP A 38 -29.69 0.51 -3.62
C ASP A 38 -28.64 -0.01 -2.61
N GLN A 39 -28.48 0.74 -1.53
CA GLN A 39 -27.57 0.37 -0.44
C GLN A 39 -27.98 -0.95 0.26
N ALA A 40 -29.27 -1.24 0.38
CA ALA A 40 -29.74 -2.47 1.04
C ALA A 40 -29.38 -3.72 0.22
N ASP A 41 -29.43 -3.63 -1.11
CA ASP A 41 -28.95 -4.70 -1.99
C ASP A 41 -27.42 -4.85 -1.90
N PHE A 42 -26.67 -3.74 -1.83
CA PHE A 42 -25.22 -3.76 -1.66
C PHE A 42 -24.79 -4.42 -0.34
N GLU A 43 -25.49 -4.14 0.76
CA GLU A 43 -25.19 -4.70 2.07
C GLU A 43 -25.45 -6.22 2.17
N LYS A 44 -26.17 -6.80 1.20
CA LYS A 44 -26.39 -8.25 1.08
C LYS A 44 -25.28 -8.97 0.30
N LEU A 45 -24.35 -8.25 -0.32
CA LEU A 45 -23.27 -8.88 -1.04
C LEU A 45 -22.42 -9.75 -0.10
N PRO A 46 -22.03 -10.95 -0.52
CA PRO A 46 -21.19 -11.83 0.30
C PRO A 46 -19.80 -11.22 0.48
N PHE A 47 -19.30 -11.25 1.70
CA PHE A 47 -17.89 -10.93 1.96
C PHE A 47 -16.97 -11.99 1.35
N THR A 48 -15.76 -11.57 1.00
CA THR A 48 -14.69 -12.47 0.61
C THR A 48 -13.75 -12.64 1.78
N ASN A 49 -13.43 -13.88 2.12
CA ASN A 49 -12.47 -14.22 3.16
C ASN A 49 -11.14 -14.71 2.55
N LYS A 50 -10.12 -14.82 3.40
CA LYS A 50 -8.78 -15.18 2.95
C LYS A 50 -8.66 -16.63 2.45
N GLU A 51 -9.50 -17.53 2.94
CA GLU A 51 -9.53 -18.92 2.53
C GLU A 51 -10.03 -19.04 1.09
N GLU A 52 -11.12 -18.39 0.76
CA GLU A 52 -11.65 -18.33 -0.61
C GLU A 52 -10.61 -17.77 -1.62
N LEU A 53 -9.82 -16.77 -1.20
CA LEU A 53 -8.77 -16.22 -2.05
C LEU A 53 -7.59 -17.20 -2.23
N ARG A 54 -7.28 -18.01 -1.21
CA ARG A 54 -6.27 -19.06 -1.29
C ARG A 54 -6.71 -20.21 -2.18
N ASP A 55 -7.99 -20.60 -2.12
CA ASP A 55 -8.57 -21.65 -2.96
C ASP A 55 -8.57 -21.25 -4.44
N ALA A 56 -8.56 -19.97 -4.72
CA ALA A 56 -8.42 -19.42 -6.07
C ALA A 56 -6.97 -19.31 -6.57
N TYR A 57 -6.00 -19.83 -5.83
CA TYR A 57 -4.58 -19.81 -6.24
C TYR A 57 -4.37 -20.59 -7.58
N PRO A 58 -3.48 -20.13 -8.50
CA PRO A 58 -2.71 -18.89 -8.40
C PRO A 58 -3.42 -17.64 -8.92
N LEU A 59 -4.20 -17.72 -9.98
CA LEU A 59 -4.81 -16.58 -10.67
C LEU A 59 -6.34 -16.67 -10.78
N GLY A 60 -6.98 -17.56 -10.03
CA GLY A 60 -8.43 -17.78 -10.12
C GLY A 60 -9.30 -16.55 -9.77
N ILE A 61 -8.74 -15.54 -9.10
CA ILE A 61 -9.41 -14.26 -8.85
C ILE A 61 -9.22 -13.25 -9.99
N ALA A 62 -8.46 -13.58 -11.04
CA ALA A 62 -8.29 -12.66 -12.16
C ALA A 62 -9.65 -12.33 -12.80
N ALA A 63 -9.87 -11.04 -13.01
CA ALA A 63 -11.10 -10.52 -13.61
C ALA A 63 -10.85 -9.95 -15.03
N VAL A 64 -9.80 -10.42 -15.66
CA VAL A 64 -9.35 -10.08 -17.01
C VAL A 64 -8.61 -11.29 -17.61
N PRO A 65 -8.41 -11.37 -18.94
CA PRO A 65 -7.49 -12.30 -19.58
C PRO A 65 -6.06 -12.16 -19.06
N GLU A 66 -5.29 -13.25 -19.05
CA GLU A 66 -3.92 -13.26 -18.52
C GLU A 66 -2.99 -12.27 -19.23
N GLU A 67 -3.19 -12.05 -20.53
CA GLU A 67 -2.41 -11.11 -21.35
C GLU A 67 -2.57 -9.64 -20.94
N GLU A 68 -3.61 -9.31 -20.17
CA GLU A 68 -3.81 -7.98 -19.61
C GLU A 68 -3.12 -7.79 -18.25
N ILE A 69 -2.65 -8.88 -17.63
CA ILE A 69 -1.96 -8.85 -16.35
C ILE A 69 -0.51 -8.41 -16.56
N VAL A 70 -0.14 -7.25 -16.04
CA VAL A 70 1.22 -6.69 -16.18
C VAL A 70 2.07 -6.83 -14.92
N ARG A 71 1.45 -7.20 -13.80
CA ARG A 71 2.14 -7.35 -12.51
C ARG A 71 1.35 -8.30 -11.60
N ILE A 72 2.07 -9.00 -10.73
CA ILE A 72 1.48 -9.75 -9.62
C ILE A 72 2.13 -9.32 -8.30
N HIS A 73 1.36 -9.36 -7.23
CA HIS A 73 1.85 -9.29 -5.87
C HIS A 73 1.27 -10.44 -5.04
N SER A 74 1.90 -10.73 -3.92
CA SER A 74 1.41 -11.77 -3.02
C SER A 74 1.42 -11.31 -1.56
N SER A 75 0.53 -11.91 -0.78
CA SER A 75 0.66 -11.88 0.67
C SER A 75 1.88 -12.70 1.13
N SER A 76 2.37 -12.47 2.35
CA SER A 76 3.57 -13.13 2.89
C SER A 76 3.49 -14.66 2.95
N GLY A 77 2.29 -15.25 2.89
CA GLY A 77 2.10 -16.70 2.92
C GLY A 77 2.52 -17.40 4.22
N THR A 78 2.78 -16.68 5.30
CA THR A 78 3.25 -17.22 6.60
C THR A 78 2.36 -18.31 7.19
N THR A 79 1.10 -18.37 6.80
CA THR A 79 0.10 -19.32 7.30
C THR A 79 -0.37 -20.34 6.24
N GLY A 80 0.39 -20.54 5.18
CA GLY A 80 0.05 -21.49 4.09
C GLY A 80 0.16 -20.88 2.71
N THR A 81 -0.68 -21.33 1.75
CA THR A 81 -0.71 -20.83 0.37
C THR A 81 -0.87 -19.29 0.36
N PRO A 82 0.00 -18.54 -0.32
CA PRO A 82 -0.13 -17.10 -0.42
C PRO A 82 -1.36 -16.73 -1.25
N VAL A 83 -1.91 -15.54 -0.99
CA VAL A 83 -2.88 -14.92 -1.90
C VAL A 83 -2.10 -14.18 -2.99
N ILE A 84 -2.38 -14.48 -4.25
CA ILE A 84 -1.81 -13.79 -5.41
C ILE A 84 -2.82 -12.77 -5.91
N ILE A 85 -2.40 -11.54 -6.08
CA ILE A 85 -3.22 -10.45 -6.62
C ILE A 85 -2.64 -10.02 -7.96
N PRO A 86 -3.36 -10.25 -9.07
CA PRO A 86 -2.98 -9.77 -10.39
C PRO A 86 -3.38 -8.30 -10.57
N TYR A 87 -2.56 -7.55 -11.29
CA TYR A 87 -2.77 -6.15 -11.61
C TYR A 87 -2.73 -5.93 -13.12
N THR A 88 -3.71 -5.24 -13.63
CA THR A 88 -3.67 -4.66 -14.97
C THR A 88 -2.83 -3.37 -14.98
N ARG A 89 -2.59 -2.81 -16.17
CA ARG A 89 -1.96 -1.48 -16.30
C ARG A 89 -2.77 -0.43 -15.53
N GLN A 90 -4.09 -0.48 -15.65
CA GLN A 90 -4.98 0.47 -14.97
C GLN A 90 -4.91 0.33 -13.44
N ASP A 91 -4.86 -0.90 -12.91
CA ASP A 91 -4.73 -1.14 -11.46
C ASP A 91 -3.42 -0.55 -10.91
N VAL A 92 -2.33 -0.66 -11.67
CA VAL A 92 -1.03 -0.06 -11.29
C VAL A 92 -1.11 1.46 -11.23
N GLU A 93 -1.78 2.09 -12.19
CA GLU A 93 -1.98 3.54 -12.24
C GLU A 93 -2.89 4.03 -11.13
N ASP A 94 -3.98 3.33 -10.88
CA ASP A 94 -4.94 3.65 -9.81
C ASP A 94 -4.27 3.54 -8.43
N TRP A 95 -3.49 2.50 -8.20
CA TRP A 95 -2.73 2.35 -6.97
C TRP A 95 -1.70 3.47 -6.76
N ALA A 96 -0.98 3.84 -7.80
CA ALA A 96 -0.04 4.97 -7.75
C ALA A 96 -0.77 6.29 -7.41
N GLU A 97 -1.99 6.49 -7.94
CA GLU A 97 -2.82 7.66 -7.64
C GLU A 97 -3.30 7.67 -6.17
N LEU A 98 -3.73 6.52 -5.65
CA LEU A 98 -4.13 6.39 -4.24
C LEU A 98 -2.95 6.74 -3.30
N PHE A 99 -1.78 6.21 -3.62
CA PHE A 99 -0.57 6.47 -2.84
C PHE A 99 -0.13 7.93 -2.89
N LYS A 100 -0.20 8.55 -4.08
CA LYS A 100 0.04 9.98 -4.26
C LYS A 100 -0.87 10.82 -3.36
N ARG A 101 -2.17 10.50 -3.30
CA ARG A 101 -3.12 11.19 -2.42
C ARG A 101 -2.75 11.06 -0.95
N CYS A 102 -2.27 9.90 -0.51
CA CYS A 102 -1.73 9.73 0.83
C CYS A 102 -0.56 10.68 1.10
N TYR A 103 0.38 10.77 0.18
CA TYR A 103 1.49 11.73 0.32
C TYR A 103 1.01 13.19 0.37
N GLU A 104 0.06 13.56 -0.49
CA GLU A 104 -0.53 14.91 -0.49
C GLU A 104 -1.25 15.23 0.83
N MET A 105 -1.97 14.26 1.43
CA MET A 105 -2.59 14.39 2.76
C MET A 105 -1.54 14.64 3.85
N ALA A 106 -0.37 14.03 3.75
CA ALA A 106 0.76 14.29 4.64
C ALA A 106 1.49 15.62 4.33
N GLY A 107 1.02 16.39 3.36
CA GLY A 107 1.71 17.60 2.90
C GLY A 107 3.08 17.34 2.30
N ILE A 108 3.28 16.14 1.73
CA ILE A 108 4.48 15.78 0.95
C ILE A 108 4.26 16.26 -0.48
N THR A 109 5.30 16.80 -1.09
CA THR A 109 5.23 17.45 -2.40
C THR A 109 6.33 16.95 -3.34
N ASN A 110 6.32 17.41 -4.57
CA ASN A 110 7.38 17.14 -5.55
C ASN A 110 8.76 17.73 -5.18
N ARG A 111 8.86 18.51 -4.11
CA ARG A 111 10.14 19.04 -3.59
C ARG A 111 10.79 18.09 -2.58
N ASP A 112 10.09 17.06 -2.16
CA ASP A 112 10.56 16.11 -1.16
C ASP A 112 11.46 15.03 -1.79
N ARG A 113 12.29 14.45 -0.94
CA ARG A 113 13.17 13.34 -1.25
C ARG A 113 12.77 12.16 -0.38
N ILE A 114 12.12 11.19 -1.00
CA ILE A 114 11.43 10.10 -0.33
C ILE A 114 12.34 8.88 -0.26
N HIS A 115 12.79 8.56 0.95
CA HIS A 115 13.66 7.43 1.25
C HIS A 115 12.82 6.19 1.55
N VAL A 116 12.85 5.19 0.66
CA VAL A 116 12.01 4.00 0.72
C VAL A 116 12.83 2.81 1.21
N THR A 117 12.56 2.36 2.45
CA THR A 117 13.25 1.22 3.07
C THR A 117 12.49 -0.11 2.99
N PRO A 118 11.16 -0.19 2.81
CA PRO A 118 10.47 -1.46 2.70
C PRO A 118 10.92 -2.29 1.50
N GLY A 119 10.76 -3.62 1.61
CA GLY A 119 11.18 -4.57 0.59
C GLY A 119 10.45 -4.42 -0.73
N TYR A 120 11.17 -4.75 -1.80
CA TYR A 120 10.67 -4.87 -3.16
C TYR A 120 10.43 -6.36 -3.51
N GLY A 121 9.81 -6.64 -4.64
CA GLY A 121 9.53 -7.99 -5.11
C GLY A 121 8.04 -8.32 -5.08
N LEU A 122 7.68 -9.56 -4.71
CA LEU A 122 6.27 -9.98 -4.66
C LEU A 122 5.45 -9.25 -3.60
N TRP A 123 6.09 -8.76 -2.55
CA TRP A 123 5.40 -7.97 -1.55
C TRP A 123 5.14 -6.54 -2.03
N THR A 124 3.98 -6.00 -1.66
CA THR A 124 3.48 -4.73 -2.21
C THR A 124 4.19 -3.47 -1.68
N ALA A 125 4.93 -3.55 -0.56
CA ALA A 125 5.33 -2.34 0.15
C ALA A 125 6.25 -1.40 -0.65
N GLY A 126 7.49 -1.80 -0.96
CA GLY A 126 8.48 -0.91 -1.58
C GLY A 126 7.99 -0.26 -2.88
N ILE A 127 7.41 -1.07 -3.77
CA ILE A 127 6.97 -0.59 -5.08
C ILE A 127 5.77 0.37 -4.99
N GLY A 128 4.88 0.18 -4.00
CA GLY A 128 3.75 1.08 -3.78
C GLY A 128 4.23 2.48 -3.39
N PHE A 129 5.14 2.56 -2.42
CA PHE A 129 5.77 3.82 -2.00
C PHE A 129 6.46 4.52 -3.18
N GLN A 130 7.21 3.76 -3.98
CA GLN A 130 7.91 4.30 -5.15
C GLN A 130 6.95 4.84 -6.19
N ASN A 131 6.00 4.05 -6.65
CA ASN A 131 5.05 4.45 -7.69
C ASN A 131 4.26 5.72 -7.31
N GLY A 132 3.82 5.81 -6.05
CA GLY A 132 3.12 7.00 -5.56
C GLY A 132 4.01 8.24 -5.54
N ALA A 133 5.27 8.09 -5.12
CA ALA A 133 6.24 9.18 -5.09
C ALA A 133 6.61 9.66 -6.50
N GLU A 134 6.84 8.76 -7.45
CA GLU A 134 7.10 9.09 -8.85
C GLU A 134 5.89 9.81 -9.48
N LYS A 135 4.67 9.33 -9.20
CA LYS A 135 3.44 9.98 -9.67
C LYS A 135 3.22 11.37 -9.05
N LEU A 136 3.67 11.59 -7.83
CA LEU A 136 3.70 12.90 -7.18
C LEU A 136 4.74 13.84 -7.82
N GLY A 137 5.74 13.28 -8.49
CA GLY A 137 6.89 14.00 -9.05
C GLY A 137 8.01 14.25 -8.02
N ALA A 138 8.00 13.55 -6.90
CA ALA A 138 9.03 13.63 -5.87
C ALA A 138 10.26 12.76 -6.22
N MET A 139 11.43 13.13 -5.68
CA MET A 139 12.64 12.32 -5.84
C MET A 139 12.54 11.06 -4.97
N VAL A 140 12.59 9.88 -5.59
CA VAL A 140 12.62 8.61 -4.88
C VAL A 140 14.03 8.13 -4.65
N ILE A 141 14.31 7.64 -3.44
CA ILE A 141 15.54 6.95 -3.07
C ILE A 141 15.16 5.50 -2.72
N PRO A 142 15.14 4.57 -3.69
CA PRO A 142 14.58 3.23 -3.55
C PRO A 142 15.60 2.25 -2.95
N MET A 143 15.88 2.40 -1.66
CA MET A 143 16.92 1.64 -0.97
C MET A 143 16.57 0.17 -0.75
N GLY A 144 15.30 -0.11 -0.46
CA GLY A 144 14.93 -1.44 0.04
C GLY A 144 15.43 -1.73 1.46
N PRO A 145 15.26 -2.96 1.97
CA PRO A 145 15.57 -3.29 3.37
C PRO A 145 17.05 -3.52 3.64
N GLY A 146 17.43 -3.38 4.89
CA GLY A 146 18.75 -3.74 5.41
C GLY A 146 19.85 -2.70 5.16
N ASN A 147 21.09 -3.04 5.55
CA ASN A 147 22.29 -2.22 5.46
C ASN A 147 22.11 -0.82 6.08
N THR A 148 21.87 -0.76 7.37
CA THR A 148 21.59 0.46 8.14
C THR A 148 22.64 1.56 7.93
N ASP A 149 23.93 1.21 7.82
CA ASP A 149 25.01 2.17 7.56
C ASP A 149 24.83 2.86 6.21
N LYS A 150 24.51 2.09 5.17
CA LYS A 150 24.25 2.62 3.84
C LYS A 150 22.99 3.46 3.81
N GLN A 151 21.93 3.06 4.54
CA GLN A 151 20.70 3.84 4.66
C GLN A 151 21.01 5.23 5.22
N ILE A 152 21.68 5.30 6.37
CA ILE A 152 22.02 6.56 7.03
C ILE A 152 22.90 7.42 6.14
N ARG A 153 23.95 6.82 5.54
CA ARG A 153 24.83 7.54 4.60
C ARG A 153 24.03 8.14 3.43
N MET A 154 23.16 7.37 2.80
CA MET A 154 22.36 7.87 1.69
C MET A 154 21.36 8.95 2.12
N MET A 155 20.81 8.86 3.35
CA MET A 155 19.98 9.93 3.91
C MET A 155 20.75 11.25 4.03
N GLN A 156 22.01 11.18 4.47
CA GLN A 156 22.89 12.36 4.57
C GLN A 156 23.27 12.90 3.20
N ASP A 157 23.85 12.06 2.34
CA ASP A 157 24.39 12.44 1.05
C ASP A 157 23.30 12.99 0.11
N LEU A 158 22.13 12.37 0.11
CA LEU A 158 21.01 12.76 -0.75
C LEU A 158 20.02 13.70 -0.05
N GLY A 159 20.20 13.99 1.23
CA GLY A 159 19.35 14.91 2.00
C GLY A 159 17.88 14.49 2.03
N SER A 160 17.59 13.23 2.35
CA SER A 160 16.23 12.69 2.44
C SER A 160 15.36 13.53 3.38
N THR A 161 14.13 13.85 2.95
CA THR A 161 13.17 14.65 3.73
C THR A 161 12.01 13.83 4.27
N VAL A 162 11.73 12.68 3.65
CA VAL A 162 10.66 11.75 4.04
C VAL A 162 11.24 10.35 4.18
N LEU A 163 10.92 9.67 5.28
CA LEU A 163 11.25 8.26 5.52
C LEU A 163 9.99 7.41 5.34
N CYS A 164 10.05 6.42 4.45
CA CYS A 164 9.07 5.33 4.38
C CYS A 164 9.69 4.07 4.98
N ALA A 165 9.08 3.53 6.04
CA ALA A 165 9.63 2.39 6.78
C ALA A 165 8.53 1.58 7.50
N THR A 166 8.89 0.37 7.96
CA THR A 166 8.15 -0.29 9.05
C THR A 166 8.47 0.39 10.37
N SER A 167 7.60 0.28 11.35
CA SER A 167 7.79 0.93 12.65
C SER A 167 9.03 0.43 13.40
N SER A 168 9.30 -0.87 13.35
CA SER A 168 10.50 -1.47 13.96
C SER A 168 11.78 -0.95 13.31
N TYR A 169 11.79 -0.80 11.98
CA TYR A 169 12.97 -0.32 11.27
C TYR A 169 13.18 1.20 11.43
N ALA A 170 12.11 1.97 11.49
CA ALA A 170 12.18 3.40 11.81
C ALA A 170 12.77 3.64 13.21
N LEU A 171 12.38 2.82 14.19
CA LEU A 171 12.95 2.87 15.53
C LEU A 171 14.44 2.52 15.53
N LEU A 172 14.84 1.46 14.83
CA LEU A 172 16.26 1.08 14.70
C LEU A 172 17.08 2.22 14.08
N LEU A 173 16.57 2.87 13.04
CA LEU A 173 17.24 4.01 12.41
C LEU A 173 17.36 5.19 13.38
N ALA A 174 16.33 5.47 14.16
CA ALA A 174 16.33 6.52 15.19
C ALA A 174 17.44 6.25 16.24
N GLU A 175 17.47 5.05 16.80
CA GLU A 175 18.47 4.63 17.78
C GLU A 175 19.91 4.71 17.23
N GLU A 176 20.14 4.30 16.01
CA GLU A 176 21.47 4.34 15.40
C GLU A 176 21.91 5.77 15.06
N ILE A 177 21.02 6.64 14.65
CA ILE A 177 21.29 8.05 14.39
C ILE A 177 21.64 8.78 15.70
N GLU A 178 20.88 8.53 16.77
CA GLU A 178 21.13 9.08 18.10
C GLU A 178 22.47 8.61 18.66
N LYS A 179 22.72 7.30 18.66
CA LYS A 179 23.95 6.67 19.12
C LYS A 179 25.21 7.24 18.44
N ARG A 180 25.09 7.63 17.18
CA ARG A 180 26.18 8.23 16.40
C ARG A 180 26.33 9.73 16.63
N GLY A 181 25.37 10.38 17.27
CA GLY A 181 25.36 11.83 17.48
C GLY A 181 25.27 12.63 16.18
N ILE A 182 24.59 12.09 15.15
CA ILE A 182 24.56 12.69 13.80
C ILE A 182 23.19 13.24 13.42
N ARG A 183 22.29 13.41 14.39
CA ARG A 183 20.92 13.88 14.14
C ARG A 183 20.89 15.20 13.33
N ASP A 184 21.77 16.11 13.61
CA ASP A 184 21.84 17.43 12.95
C ASP A 184 22.22 17.34 11.46
N THR A 185 22.77 16.21 11.02
CA THR A 185 23.11 15.95 9.61
C THR A 185 21.95 15.33 8.82
N ILE A 186 20.90 14.88 9.50
CA ILE A 186 19.72 14.23 8.92
C ILE A 186 18.63 15.28 8.66
N ARG A 187 18.12 15.34 7.44
CA ARG A 187 17.12 16.33 7.01
C ARG A 187 15.68 15.82 7.00
N LEU A 188 15.43 14.67 7.60
CA LEU A 188 14.09 14.11 7.69
C LEU A 188 13.14 15.08 8.41
N LYS A 189 11.95 15.23 7.84
CA LYS A 189 10.85 16.07 8.36
C LYS A 189 9.60 15.24 8.60
N LYS A 190 9.40 14.18 7.81
CA LYS A 190 8.21 13.33 7.87
C LYS A 190 8.58 11.86 7.81
N GLY A 191 7.76 11.03 8.47
CA GLY A 191 7.82 9.59 8.39
C GLY A 191 6.46 9.04 7.96
N VAL A 192 6.43 8.23 6.91
CA VAL A 192 5.25 7.46 6.48
C VAL A 192 5.51 6.01 6.88
N ILE A 193 4.91 5.61 7.99
CA ILE A 193 5.23 4.37 8.70
C ILE A 193 4.02 3.44 8.67
N GLY A 194 4.25 2.14 8.54
CA GLY A 194 3.15 1.17 8.53
C GLY A 194 3.60 -0.28 8.53
N SER A 195 2.70 -1.17 8.15
CA SER A 195 2.88 -2.63 8.03
C SER A 195 3.01 -3.40 9.35
N GLU A 196 3.21 -2.73 10.46
CA GLU A 196 3.34 -3.33 11.79
C GLU A 196 2.45 -2.59 12.79
N ARG A 197 2.01 -3.30 13.82
CA ARG A 197 1.33 -2.65 14.95
C ARG A 197 2.35 -1.90 15.80
N TRP A 198 2.09 -0.66 16.08
CA TRP A 198 2.90 0.18 16.94
C TRP A 198 2.03 1.06 17.84
N GLY A 199 2.43 1.15 19.10
CA GLY A 199 1.70 1.93 20.10
C GLY A 199 2.23 3.36 20.23
N ASP A 200 1.48 4.20 20.92
CA ASP A 200 1.80 5.63 21.14
C ASP A 200 3.19 5.87 21.71
N LYS A 201 3.70 4.97 22.56
CA LYS A 201 5.04 5.10 23.13
C LYS A 201 6.11 5.00 22.05
N MET A 202 6.00 4.02 21.15
CA MET A 202 6.94 3.85 20.03
C MET A 202 6.82 5.01 19.05
N ARG A 203 5.58 5.42 18.74
CA ARG A 203 5.29 6.55 17.85
C ARG A 203 5.97 7.82 18.34
N ARG A 204 5.75 8.19 19.61
CA ARG A 204 6.40 9.37 20.21
C ARG A 204 7.91 9.26 20.18
N ARG A 205 8.47 8.11 20.54
CA ARG A 205 9.91 7.91 20.54
C ARG A 205 10.53 8.11 19.15
N ILE A 206 9.96 7.53 18.11
CA ILE A 206 10.43 7.71 16.72
C ILE A 206 10.32 9.18 16.30
N ALA A 207 9.19 9.83 16.62
CA ALA A 207 8.98 11.23 16.29
C ALA A 207 10.02 12.15 16.95
N ASP A 208 10.28 11.95 18.23
CA ASP A 208 11.20 12.76 19.02
C ASP A 208 12.66 12.54 18.59
N GLU A 209 13.10 11.27 18.48
CA GLU A 209 14.49 10.93 18.14
C GLU A 209 14.84 11.31 16.69
N LEU A 210 13.93 11.15 15.74
CA LEU A 210 14.12 11.57 14.35
C LEU A 210 13.72 13.02 14.09
N GLY A 211 13.00 13.67 15.01
CA GLY A 211 12.46 15.01 14.84
C GLY A 211 11.52 15.11 13.63
N VAL A 212 10.61 14.16 13.48
CA VAL A 212 9.72 14.05 12.31
C VAL A 212 8.25 14.03 12.71
N GLU A 213 7.41 14.57 11.84
CA GLU A 213 5.98 14.33 11.88
C GLU A 213 5.67 12.92 11.30
N LEU A 214 4.87 12.12 12.00
CA LEU A 214 4.59 10.73 11.64
C LEU A 214 3.18 10.53 11.14
N TYR A 215 3.07 9.80 10.05
CA TYR A 215 1.82 9.36 9.44
C TYR A 215 1.78 7.83 9.38
N ASP A 216 0.64 7.25 9.74
CA ASP A 216 0.42 5.80 9.69
C ASP A 216 -0.23 5.44 8.37
N ILE A 217 0.47 4.68 7.53
CA ILE A 217 -0.02 4.24 6.23
C ILE A 217 -0.68 2.87 6.35
N TYR A 218 -1.92 2.78 5.91
CA TYR A 218 -2.72 1.57 5.95
C TYR A 218 -2.90 0.95 4.57
N GLY A 219 -2.98 -0.37 4.56
CA GLY A 219 -3.36 -1.17 3.41
C GLY A 219 -3.20 -2.66 3.66
N LEU A 220 -3.66 -3.44 2.72
CA LEU A 220 -3.47 -4.89 2.68
C LEU A 220 -3.32 -5.34 1.23
N THR A 221 -2.61 -6.45 1.04
CA THR A 221 -2.29 -6.97 -0.31
C THR A 221 -3.55 -7.20 -1.14
N GLU A 222 -4.61 -7.69 -0.53
CA GLU A 222 -5.90 -8.00 -1.17
C GLU A 222 -6.66 -6.77 -1.68
N VAL A 223 -6.25 -5.57 -1.26
CA VAL A 223 -6.83 -4.29 -1.70
C VAL A 223 -5.70 -3.33 -2.10
N TYR A 224 -5.08 -3.54 -3.23
CA TYR A 224 -3.93 -2.79 -3.79
C TYR A 224 -2.64 -2.81 -2.95
N GLY A 225 -2.62 -3.17 -1.68
CA GLY A 225 -1.48 -3.03 -0.79
C GLY A 225 -1.51 -1.76 0.06
N PRO A 226 -0.37 -1.24 0.55
CA PRO A 226 -0.33 0.02 1.29
C PRO A 226 -0.76 1.21 0.44
N GLY A 227 -1.22 2.28 1.09
CA GLY A 227 -1.59 3.52 0.41
C GLY A 227 -3.08 3.64 0.05
N ILE A 228 -3.95 2.79 0.63
CA ILE A 228 -5.40 2.93 0.51
C ILE A 228 -6.00 3.79 1.62
N GLY A 229 -5.23 4.11 2.64
CA GLY A 229 -5.60 5.02 3.72
C GLY A 229 -4.39 5.48 4.50
N MET A 230 -4.53 6.62 5.18
CA MET A 230 -3.49 7.18 6.02
C MET A 230 -4.11 8.04 7.14
N SER A 231 -3.46 8.08 8.30
CA SER A 231 -3.84 8.88 9.46
C SER A 231 -2.63 9.58 10.11
#